data_890d68da82a215be8235d3c35ffd2adc
#
_entry.id   890d68da82a215be8235d3c35ffd2adc
#
_cell.length_a   1.000
_cell.length_b   1.000
_cell.length_c   1.000
_cell.angle_alpha   90.00
_cell.angle_beta   90.00
_cell.angle_gamma   90.00
#
_symmetry.space_group_name_H-M   'P 1'
#
loop_
_entity.id
_entity.type
_entity.pdbx_description
1 polymer ?
#
loop_
_entity_poly.entity_id
_entity_poly.type
_entity_poly.pdbx_seq_one_letter_code
_entity_poly.pdbx_strand_id
1 'polypeptide(L)'
;EDFGIARPKIGVLSLNPHCGDGGLLGNEEKEIIVPALKECEEEGILAFGPFAADGFFGSGSFRNFDGVLAMYHDQGLAPFKTIAQDTGVNFTAGLPFVRTSPDHGTAFDIAWKNEADPTSMREAIYRAIDIYRCRMRYLAAAANPLHRQQPDRANKPEKGPKSDRQHDKEEDG
;
A
#
# COMPACT_ATOMS: atom_id res chain seq x y z
N GLU A 1 -1.16 10.46 4.52
CA GLU A 1 -0.64 11.71 5.11
C GLU A 1 0.68 12.11 4.45
N ASP A 2 1.77 11.41 4.75
CA ASP A 2 3.15 11.78 4.43
C ASP A 2 3.47 11.79 2.92
N PHE A 3 2.86 10.92 2.14
CA PHE A 3 3.06 10.84 0.70
C PHE A 3 1.94 11.48 -0.12
N GLY A 4 0.94 12.08 0.53
CA GLY A 4 -0.16 12.78 -0.14
C GLY A 4 -1.13 11.87 -0.90
N ILE A 5 -1.14 10.57 -0.62
CA ILE A 5 -2.00 9.58 -1.28
C ILE A 5 -3.20 9.30 -0.37
N ALA A 6 -4.40 9.67 -0.83
CA ALA A 6 -5.61 9.59 0.00
C ALA A 6 -6.08 8.13 0.25
N ARG A 7 -5.91 7.24 -0.72
CA ARG A 7 -6.31 5.83 -0.66
C ARG A 7 -5.23 4.95 -1.28
N PRO A 8 -4.11 4.72 -0.56
CA PRO A 8 -2.98 3.96 -1.10
C PRO A 8 -3.37 2.50 -1.33
N LYS A 9 -2.92 1.97 -2.46
CA LYS A 9 -2.99 0.54 -2.78
C LYS A 9 -1.68 -0.11 -2.37
N ILE A 10 -1.75 -1.11 -1.52
CA ILE A 10 -0.59 -1.82 -0.98
C ILE A 10 -0.54 -3.23 -1.56
N GLY A 11 0.53 -3.56 -2.26
CA GLY A 11 0.83 -4.93 -2.67
C GLY A 11 1.52 -5.67 -1.53
N VAL A 12 0.95 -6.77 -1.07
CA VAL A 12 1.50 -7.58 0.03
C VAL A 12 2.15 -8.83 -0.55
N LEU A 13 3.45 -8.98 -0.30
CA LEU A 13 4.19 -10.14 -0.77
C LEU A 13 3.90 -11.38 0.09
N SER A 14 4.07 -12.56 -0.48
CA SER A 14 4.02 -13.80 0.29
C SER A 14 5.27 -13.97 1.16
N LEU A 15 5.16 -14.73 2.22
CA LEU A 15 6.31 -15.15 3.03
C LEU A 15 7.09 -16.25 2.32
N ASN A 16 6.34 -17.27 1.84
CA ASN A 16 6.92 -18.46 1.23
C ASN A 16 7.01 -18.35 -0.30
N PRO A 17 7.96 -19.06 -0.93
CA PRO A 17 8.00 -19.18 -2.39
C PRO A 17 6.67 -19.68 -2.94
N HIS A 18 6.28 -19.20 -4.12
CA HIS A 18 5.04 -19.58 -4.80
C HIS A 18 3.77 -19.48 -3.93
N CYS A 19 3.75 -18.52 -2.99
CA CYS A 19 2.65 -18.35 -2.03
C CYS A 19 2.34 -19.63 -1.23
N GLY A 20 3.37 -20.39 -0.86
CA GLY A 20 3.27 -21.63 -0.09
C GLY A 20 2.89 -22.87 -0.91
N ASP A 21 2.65 -22.75 -2.22
CA ASP A 21 2.28 -23.86 -3.12
C ASP A 21 1.22 -24.80 -2.51
N GLY A 22 0.07 -24.25 -2.15
CA GLY A 22 -1.04 -24.97 -1.54
C GLY A 22 -0.76 -25.55 -0.15
N GLY A 23 0.36 -25.18 0.49
CA GLY A 23 0.80 -25.63 1.80
C GLY A 23 2.02 -26.57 1.74
N LEU A 24 2.55 -26.85 0.54
CA LEU A 24 3.74 -27.68 0.38
C LEU A 24 5.01 -26.98 0.90
N LEU A 25 5.08 -25.65 0.74
CA LEU A 25 6.23 -24.82 1.12
C LEU A 25 5.98 -23.96 2.35
N GLY A 26 4.83 -24.11 2.99
CA GLY A 26 4.39 -23.38 4.16
C GLY A 26 2.91 -23.02 4.11
N ASN A 27 2.31 -22.81 5.28
CA ASN A 27 0.88 -22.51 5.41
C ASN A 27 0.59 -21.07 5.85
N GLU A 28 1.61 -20.26 6.07
CA GLU A 28 1.48 -18.92 6.64
C GLU A 28 0.63 -17.99 5.77
N GLU A 29 0.67 -18.15 4.44
CA GLU A 29 -0.21 -17.41 3.54
C GLU A 29 -1.66 -17.69 3.84
N LYS A 30 -2.00 -18.97 4.03
CA LYS A 30 -3.36 -19.44 4.22
C LYS A 30 -3.89 -19.18 5.63
N GLU A 31 -3.03 -19.36 6.63
CA GLU A 31 -3.42 -19.32 8.04
C GLU A 31 -3.28 -17.92 8.66
N ILE A 32 -2.40 -17.07 8.11
CA ILE A 32 -2.08 -15.77 8.70
C ILE A 32 -2.32 -14.63 7.69
N ILE A 33 -1.66 -14.66 6.51
CA ILE A 33 -1.64 -13.50 5.61
C ILE A 33 -3.01 -13.25 4.98
N VAL A 34 -3.66 -14.29 4.45
CA VAL A 34 -4.99 -14.15 3.83
C VAL A 34 -6.05 -13.70 4.84
N PRO A 35 -6.14 -14.25 6.06
CA PRO A 35 -7.01 -13.71 7.10
C PRO A 35 -6.74 -12.24 7.42
N ALA A 36 -5.47 -11.84 7.61
CA ALA A 36 -5.10 -10.45 7.87
C ALA A 36 -5.50 -9.50 6.72
N LEU A 37 -5.37 -9.94 5.46
CA LEU A 37 -5.82 -9.16 4.31
C LEU A 37 -7.33 -8.95 4.29
N LYS A 38 -8.13 -9.93 4.75
CA LYS A 38 -9.59 -9.77 4.89
C LYS A 38 -9.94 -8.76 5.99
N GLU A 39 -9.25 -8.79 7.11
CA GLU A 39 -9.41 -7.79 8.17
C GLU A 39 -9.08 -6.38 7.63
N CYS A 40 -7.99 -6.24 6.86
CA CYS A 40 -7.67 -4.97 6.19
C CYS A 40 -8.80 -4.49 5.28
N GLU A 41 -9.41 -5.38 4.49
CA GLU A 41 -10.53 -5.05 3.61
C GLU A 41 -11.76 -4.57 4.41
N GLU A 42 -12.09 -5.24 5.52
CA GLU A 42 -13.18 -4.85 6.42
C GLU A 42 -12.95 -3.46 7.05
N GLU A 43 -11.70 -3.12 7.33
CA GLU A 43 -11.29 -1.79 7.81
C GLU A 43 -11.18 -0.74 6.68
N GLY A 44 -11.38 -1.14 5.42
CA GLY A 44 -11.30 -0.25 4.26
C GLY A 44 -9.89 0.06 3.80
N ILE A 45 -8.90 -0.72 4.23
CA ILE A 45 -7.50 -0.64 3.79
C ILE A 45 -7.35 -1.41 2.48
N LEU A 46 -6.80 -0.77 1.45
CA LEU A 46 -6.61 -1.37 0.14
C LEU A 46 -5.30 -2.18 0.08
N ALA A 47 -5.28 -3.33 0.75
CA ALA A 47 -4.19 -4.29 0.73
C ALA A 47 -4.55 -5.48 -0.15
N PHE A 48 -3.66 -5.84 -1.07
CA PHE A 48 -3.87 -6.89 -2.07
C PHE A 48 -2.73 -7.90 -2.04
N GLY A 49 -3.04 -9.17 -2.17
CA GLY A 49 -2.06 -10.27 -2.15
C GLY A 49 -2.64 -11.55 -1.55
N PRO A 50 -1.78 -12.44 -1.04
CA PRO A 50 -0.32 -12.39 -1.15
C PRO A 50 0.18 -12.62 -2.57
N PHE A 51 1.26 -11.96 -2.96
CA PHE A 51 1.90 -12.12 -4.27
C PHE A 51 3.25 -12.83 -4.11
N ALA A 52 3.56 -13.78 -5.00
CA ALA A 52 4.90 -14.34 -5.10
C ALA A 52 5.89 -13.25 -5.56
N ALA A 53 6.93 -13.00 -4.78
CA ALA A 53 7.81 -11.84 -4.96
C ALA A 53 8.50 -11.81 -6.32
N ASP A 54 8.99 -12.96 -6.79
CA ASP A 54 9.66 -13.12 -8.08
C ASP A 54 8.76 -12.70 -9.26
N GLY A 55 7.54 -13.25 -9.31
CA GLY A 55 6.55 -12.90 -10.32
C GLY A 55 6.07 -11.46 -10.20
N PHE A 56 5.89 -10.96 -8.99
CA PHE A 56 5.41 -9.60 -8.73
C PHE A 56 6.39 -8.53 -9.23
N PHE A 57 7.68 -8.70 -8.95
CA PHE A 57 8.71 -7.79 -9.46
C PHE A 57 9.07 -8.08 -10.92
N GLY A 58 9.21 -9.35 -11.30
CA GLY A 58 9.60 -9.75 -12.64
C GLY A 58 8.62 -9.34 -13.73
N SER A 59 7.31 -9.37 -13.46
CA SER A 59 6.27 -8.89 -14.37
C SER A 59 6.10 -7.36 -14.38
N GLY A 60 6.69 -6.64 -13.43
CA GLY A 60 6.46 -5.22 -13.23
C GLY A 60 5.13 -4.88 -12.58
N SER A 61 4.41 -5.86 -12.02
CA SER A 61 3.11 -5.67 -11.35
C SER A 61 3.15 -4.66 -10.19
N PHE A 62 4.32 -4.50 -9.55
CA PHE A 62 4.53 -3.52 -8.48
C PHE A 62 4.16 -2.09 -8.87
N ARG A 63 4.19 -1.74 -10.17
CA ARG A 63 3.82 -0.41 -10.68
C ARG A 63 2.34 -0.06 -10.53
N ASN A 64 1.49 -1.05 -10.24
CA ASN A 64 0.05 -0.86 -10.02
C ASN A 64 -0.28 -0.50 -8.56
N PHE A 65 0.73 -0.42 -7.69
CA PHE A 65 0.60 -0.19 -6.26
C PHE A 65 1.36 1.06 -5.84
N ASP A 66 0.87 1.71 -4.80
CA ASP A 66 1.50 2.89 -4.19
C ASP A 66 2.56 2.50 -3.15
N GLY A 67 2.48 1.28 -2.65
CA GLY A 67 3.44 0.70 -1.71
C GLY A 67 3.47 -0.82 -1.80
N VAL A 68 4.57 -1.40 -1.36
CA VAL A 68 4.77 -2.85 -1.30
C VAL A 68 5.17 -3.24 0.12
N LEU A 69 4.45 -4.17 0.72
CA LEU A 69 4.81 -4.77 2.00
C LEU A 69 5.58 -6.06 1.75
N ALA A 70 6.86 -6.05 2.08
CA ALA A 70 7.72 -7.23 2.05
C ALA A 70 7.74 -7.90 3.44
N MET A 71 7.82 -9.23 3.47
CA MET A 71 7.77 -10.00 4.70
C MET A 71 9.13 -10.07 5.42
N TYR A 72 10.22 -9.86 4.69
CA TYR A 72 11.57 -9.84 5.24
C TYR A 72 12.48 -8.92 4.44
N HIS A 73 13.61 -8.57 5.05
CA HIS A 73 14.54 -7.53 4.59
C HIS A 73 14.92 -7.68 3.10
N ASP A 74 15.48 -8.79 2.70
CA ASP A 74 16.04 -8.93 1.34
C ASP A 74 14.95 -9.05 0.27
N GLN A 75 13.76 -9.55 0.62
CA GLN A 75 12.61 -9.63 -0.28
C GLN A 75 12.21 -8.23 -0.80
N GLY A 76 12.35 -7.22 0.05
CA GLY A 76 12.05 -5.84 -0.30
C GLY A 76 13.28 -5.07 -0.80
N LEU A 77 14.42 -5.18 -0.12
CA LEU A 77 15.57 -4.33 -0.40
C LEU A 77 16.35 -4.75 -1.64
N ALA A 78 16.40 -6.03 -2.00
CA ALA A 78 17.08 -6.43 -3.22
C ALA A 78 16.43 -5.82 -4.49
N PRO A 79 15.10 -5.96 -4.71
CA PRO A 79 14.46 -5.28 -5.84
C PRO A 79 14.46 -3.75 -5.69
N PHE A 80 14.29 -3.22 -4.47
CA PHE A 80 14.34 -1.79 -4.24
C PHE A 80 15.66 -1.18 -4.69
N LYS A 81 16.80 -1.72 -4.26
CA LYS A 81 18.14 -1.22 -4.64
C LYS A 81 18.38 -1.36 -6.14
N THR A 82 17.85 -2.40 -6.77
CA THR A 82 17.95 -2.58 -8.23
C THR A 82 17.14 -1.53 -9.00
N ILE A 83 15.97 -1.15 -8.50
CA ILE A 83 15.06 -0.21 -9.15
C ILE A 83 15.42 1.24 -8.83
N ALA A 84 15.68 1.55 -7.56
CA ALA A 84 15.89 2.91 -7.08
C ALA A 84 17.35 3.40 -7.25
N GLN A 85 18.31 2.50 -7.32
CA GLN A 85 19.74 2.83 -7.41
C GLN A 85 20.12 3.92 -6.39
N ASP A 86 20.65 5.05 -6.88
CA ASP A 86 21.16 6.15 -6.04
C ASP A 86 20.06 7.11 -5.53
N THR A 87 18.81 6.93 -5.97
CA THR A 87 17.68 7.78 -5.58
C THR A 87 16.86 7.23 -4.41
N GLY A 88 17.26 6.07 -3.89
CA GLY A 88 16.63 5.43 -2.74
C GLY A 88 16.78 6.26 -1.46
N VAL A 89 15.69 6.38 -0.70
CA VAL A 89 15.66 7.11 0.57
C VAL A 89 15.04 6.23 1.64
N ASN A 90 15.72 6.12 2.78
CA ASN A 90 15.17 5.51 3.96
C ASN A 90 14.27 6.53 4.69
N PHE A 91 13.01 6.17 4.92
CA PHE A 91 12.03 6.95 5.66
C PHE A 91 11.51 6.18 6.85
N THR A 92 11.51 6.80 8.03
CA THR A 92 10.93 6.20 9.24
C THR A 92 9.52 6.71 9.45
N ALA A 93 8.52 5.85 9.24
CA ALA A 93 7.11 6.18 9.45
C ALA A 93 6.73 6.19 10.93
N GLY A 94 5.62 6.88 11.27
CA GLY A 94 5.03 6.88 12.61
C GLY A 94 5.69 7.83 13.62
N LEU A 95 6.70 8.59 13.24
CA LEU A 95 7.32 9.57 14.12
C LEU A 95 6.57 10.91 14.07
N PRO A 96 6.54 11.68 15.18
CA PRO A 96 5.95 13.02 15.20
C PRO A 96 6.73 14.06 14.36
N PHE A 97 7.95 13.74 13.97
CA PHE A 97 8.80 14.51 13.08
C PHE A 97 9.18 13.68 11.85
N VAL A 98 9.57 14.34 10.76
CA VAL A 98 10.03 13.67 9.55
C VAL A 98 11.47 13.24 9.72
N ARG A 99 11.76 11.95 9.49
CA ARG A 99 13.10 11.38 9.48
C ARG A 99 13.33 10.65 8.17
N THR A 100 14.29 11.14 7.42
CA THR A 100 14.84 10.50 6.22
C THR A 100 16.33 10.30 6.37
N SER A 101 16.88 9.35 5.65
CA SER A 101 18.33 9.19 5.51
C SER A 101 18.67 8.60 4.12
N PRO A 102 19.90 8.81 3.64
CA PRO A 102 20.38 8.11 2.46
C PRO A 102 20.31 6.59 2.64
N ASP A 103 20.07 5.88 1.56
CA ASP A 103 20.09 4.41 1.54
C ASP A 103 21.42 3.89 0.99
N HIS A 104 22.51 4.15 1.70
CA HIS A 104 23.83 3.63 1.37
C HIS A 104 24.56 3.09 2.61
N GLY A 105 25.58 2.26 2.38
CA GLY A 105 26.44 1.73 3.43
C GLY A 105 27.36 2.78 4.02
N THR A 106 28.24 2.36 4.92
CA THR A 106 29.17 3.23 5.66
C THR A 106 30.27 3.83 4.78
N ALA A 107 30.52 3.25 3.59
CA ALA A 107 31.47 3.75 2.58
C ALA A 107 32.88 4.10 3.14
N PHE A 108 33.39 3.27 4.06
CA PHE A 108 34.70 3.46 4.68
C PHE A 108 35.87 3.47 3.67
N ASP A 109 35.69 2.79 2.55
CA ASP A 109 36.65 2.69 1.46
C ASP A 109 36.94 4.03 0.76
N ILE A 110 35.99 4.95 0.75
CA ILE A 110 36.10 6.30 0.19
C ILE A 110 36.21 7.40 1.25
N ALA A 111 36.26 7.03 2.53
CA ALA A 111 36.43 8.00 3.61
C ALA A 111 37.70 8.83 3.41
N TRP A 112 37.60 10.15 3.59
CA TRP A 112 38.69 11.13 3.43
C TRP A 112 39.24 11.32 2.00
N LYS A 113 38.70 10.63 0.99
CA LYS A 113 39.16 10.76 -0.40
C LYS A 113 38.46 11.86 -1.18
N ASN A 114 37.40 12.46 -0.63
CA ASN A 114 36.57 13.46 -1.31
C ASN A 114 35.93 12.95 -2.63
N GLU A 115 35.57 11.67 -2.65
CA GLU A 115 35.00 10.95 -3.80
C GLU A 115 33.51 10.64 -3.63
N ALA A 116 32.90 10.99 -2.49
CA ALA A 116 31.53 10.68 -2.19
C ALA A 116 30.55 11.41 -3.13
N ASP A 117 29.64 10.66 -3.73
CA ASP A 117 28.53 11.25 -4.50
C ASP A 117 27.47 11.81 -3.53
N PRO A 118 27.12 13.12 -3.60
CA PRO A 118 26.12 13.74 -2.73
C PRO A 118 24.68 13.43 -3.12
N THR A 119 24.43 12.70 -4.21
CA THR A 119 23.08 12.48 -4.79
C THR A 119 22.14 11.88 -3.77
N SER A 120 22.50 10.79 -3.12
CA SER A 120 21.65 10.12 -2.13
C SER A 120 21.29 11.02 -0.93
N MET A 121 22.24 11.82 -0.43
CA MET A 121 21.95 12.79 0.64
C MET A 121 21.00 13.90 0.17
N ARG A 122 21.20 14.39 -1.05
CA ARG A 122 20.33 15.42 -1.65
C ARG A 122 18.92 14.90 -1.83
N GLU A 123 18.74 13.67 -2.31
CA GLU A 123 17.44 13.03 -2.43
C GLU A 123 16.76 12.85 -1.07
N ALA A 124 17.50 12.46 -0.03
CA ALA A 124 16.97 12.35 1.32
C ALA A 124 16.45 13.70 1.85
N ILE A 125 17.18 14.79 1.60
CA ILE A 125 16.77 16.15 2.00
C ILE A 125 15.51 16.58 1.23
N TYR A 126 15.47 16.41 -0.10
CA TYR A 126 14.29 16.76 -0.89
C TYR A 126 13.07 15.95 -0.46
N ARG A 127 13.24 14.67 -0.23
CA ARG A 127 12.15 13.82 0.24
C ARG A 127 11.64 14.24 1.62
N ALA A 128 12.53 14.65 2.53
CA ALA A 128 12.12 15.19 3.83
C ALA A 128 11.25 16.45 3.69
N ILE A 129 11.63 17.35 2.78
CA ILE A 129 10.87 18.58 2.52
C ILE A 129 9.49 18.25 1.93
N ASP A 130 9.42 17.32 0.97
CA ASP A 130 8.16 16.93 0.34
C ASP A 130 7.21 16.26 1.33
N ILE A 131 7.71 15.34 2.15
CA ILE A 131 6.93 14.66 3.21
C ILE A 131 6.43 15.69 4.22
N TYR A 132 7.28 16.60 4.67
CA TYR A 132 6.88 17.66 5.59
C TYR A 132 5.75 18.52 5.02
N ARG A 133 5.85 18.95 3.76
CA ARG A 133 4.82 19.72 3.07
C ARG A 133 3.51 18.94 2.92
N CYS A 134 3.57 17.66 2.59
CA CYS A 134 2.39 16.79 2.51
C CYS A 134 1.70 16.66 3.87
N ARG A 135 2.48 16.38 4.93
CA ARG A 135 1.98 16.28 6.31
C ARG A 135 1.32 17.58 6.76
N MET A 136 1.93 18.73 6.53
CA MET A 136 1.36 20.03 6.91
C MET A 136 0.07 20.34 6.16
N ARG A 137 -0.01 20.02 4.86
CA ARG A 137 -1.27 20.16 4.09
C ARG A 137 -2.36 19.25 4.62
N TYR A 138 -2.04 18.01 4.94
CA TYR A 138 -2.98 17.07 5.55
C TYR A 138 -3.51 17.58 6.89
N LEU A 139 -2.64 18.00 7.78
CA LEU A 139 -3.02 18.53 9.09
C LEU A 139 -3.90 19.79 8.98
N ALA A 140 -3.57 20.70 8.07
CA ALA A 140 -4.37 21.88 7.81
C ALA A 140 -5.78 21.53 7.30
N ALA A 141 -5.89 20.55 6.40
CA ALA A 141 -7.18 20.06 5.91
C ALA A 141 -7.97 19.32 7.00
N ALA A 142 -7.30 18.53 7.83
CA ALA A 142 -7.91 17.76 8.92
C ALA A 142 -8.38 18.64 10.08
N ALA A 143 -7.80 19.83 10.27
CA ALA A 143 -8.18 20.77 11.34
C ALA A 143 -9.61 21.30 11.17
N ASN A 144 -10.11 21.37 9.94
CA ASN A 144 -11.49 21.78 9.65
C ASN A 144 -12.09 20.92 8.53
N PRO A 145 -12.41 19.64 8.81
CA PRO A 145 -12.93 18.72 7.80
C PRO A 145 -14.34 19.12 7.38
N LEU A 146 -14.62 18.99 6.08
CA LEU A 146 -16.00 19.11 5.58
C LEU A 146 -16.89 18.02 6.18
N HIS A 147 -17.95 18.41 6.86
CA HIS A 147 -18.95 17.47 7.34
C HIS A 147 -19.67 16.83 6.15
N ARG A 148 -19.70 15.50 6.11
CA ARG A 148 -20.47 14.75 5.12
C ARG A 148 -21.95 15.07 5.34
N GLN A 149 -22.59 15.79 4.42
CA GLN A 149 -24.05 15.92 4.45
C GLN A 149 -24.64 14.52 4.27
N GLN A 150 -25.34 14.04 5.29
CA GLN A 150 -26.14 12.84 5.12
C GLN A 150 -27.23 13.19 4.08
N PRO A 151 -27.42 12.40 3.03
CA PRO A 151 -28.52 12.62 2.13
C PRO A 151 -29.82 12.56 2.95
N ASP A 152 -30.64 13.61 2.84
CA ASP A 152 -31.95 13.68 3.50
C ASP A 152 -32.70 12.37 3.26
N ARG A 153 -33.00 11.64 4.33
CA ARG A 153 -33.81 10.41 4.28
C ARG A 153 -35.22 10.66 3.77
N ALA A 154 -35.63 11.93 3.67
CA ALA A 154 -36.96 12.35 3.21
C ALA A 154 -37.22 12.16 1.71
N ASN A 155 -36.17 11.90 0.90
CA ASN A 155 -36.31 11.80 -0.55
C ASN A 155 -35.97 10.40 -1.10
N LYS A 156 -36.28 9.34 -0.36
CA LYS A 156 -36.35 8.00 -0.94
C LYS A 156 -37.64 7.90 -1.73
N PRO A 157 -37.64 7.63 -3.04
CA PRO A 157 -38.83 7.33 -3.77
C PRO A 157 -39.50 6.12 -3.11
N GLU A 158 -40.77 6.25 -2.72
CA GLU A 158 -41.57 5.15 -2.24
C GLU A 158 -41.54 4.01 -3.28
N LYS A 159 -41.15 2.83 -2.82
CA LYS A 159 -41.23 1.63 -3.66
C LYS A 159 -42.68 1.43 -4.01
N GLY A 160 -43.05 1.65 -5.26
CA GLY A 160 -44.39 1.37 -5.78
C GLY A 160 -44.84 -0.04 -5.45
N PRO A 161 -46.17 -0.29 -5.35
CA PRO A 161 -46.73 -1.57 -4.94
C PRO A 161 -46.22 -2.69 -5.86
N LYS A 162 -45.75 -3.77 -5.26
CA LYS A 162 -45.40 -5.00 -5.97
C LYS A 162 -46.63 -5.49 -6.73
N SER A 163 -46.60 -5.56 -8.04
CA SER A 163 -47.62 -6.21 -8.84
C SER A 163 -47.55 -7.72 -8.58
N ASP A 164 -48.56 -8.27 -7.87
CA ASP A 164 -48.77 -9.70 -7.78
C ASP A 164 -49.12 -10.23 -9.17
N ARG A 165 -48.14 -10.78 -9.86
CA ARG A 165 -48.42 -11.64 -11.01
C ARG A 165 -48.83 -13.01 -10.46
N GLN A 166 -50.15 -13.26 -10.44
CA GLN A 166 -50.69 -14.59 -10.32
C GLN A 166 -50.20 -15.44 -11.49
N HIS A 167 -49.56 -16.53 -11.16
CA HIS A 167 -49.29 -17.62 -12.11
C HIS A 167 -50.57 -18.44 -12.24
N ASP A 168 -51.32 -18.20 -13.28
CA ASP A 168 -52.33 -19.15 -13.73
C ASP A 168 -51.63 -20.42 -14.21
N LYS A 169 -51.85 -21.51 -13.50
CA LYS A 169 -51.58 -22.86 -13.94
C LYS A 169 -52.71 -23.25 -14.87
N GLU A 170 -52.44 -23.34 -16.15
CA GLU A 170 -53.25 -24.15 -17.05
C GLU A 170 -52.75 -25.60 -16.98
N GLU A 171 -53.60 -26.45 -16.42
CA GLU A 171 -53.64 -27.88 -16.69
C GLU A 171 -54.23 -28.05 -18.09
N ASP A 172 -53.58 -28.81 -18.96
CA ASP A 172 -54.29 -29.63 -19.96
C ASP A 172 -53.30 -30.58 -20.65
N GLY A 173 -53.72 -31.87 -20.69
CA GLY A 173 -53.60 -32.86 -21.73
C GLY A 173 -52.50 -33.90 -21.61
#